data_68d8a4a641be4b27d8bef947a43124ff
#
_entry.id   68d8a4a641be4b27d8bef947a43124ff
#
_cell.length_a   1.000
_cell.length_b   1.000
_cell.length_c   1.000
_cell.angle_alpha   90.00
_cell.angle_beta   90.00
_cell.angle_gamma   90.00
#
_symmetry.space_group_name_H-M   'P 1'
#
loop_
_entity.id
_entity.type
_entity.pdbx_description
1 polymer ?
#
loop_
_entity_poly.entity_id
_entity_poly.type
_entity_poly.pdbx_seq_one_letter_code
_entity_poly.pdbx_strand_id
1 'polypeptide(L)'
;TALGGGIVRDTILSVTPFAFKTLYPATALFTVIFFALLLKIHKYDSIEKRWLFVVSDTIGLVAFSITGALLAINAEYNFFGVIILSFITAMGGGVIRDILINQVPAILISDFYGSISVIVSVLLLLLHVSDLLNQTSILLVAIFSIALRLVAYKQKWQLPKIV
;
A
#
# COMPACT_ATOMS: atom_id res chain seq x y z
N THR A 1 7.64 -4.08 -6.70
CA THR A 1 6.46 -3.72 -5.88
C THR A 1 6.88 -2.98 -4.62
N ALA A 2 7.74 -3.54 -3.78
CA ALA A 2 8.04 -3.01 -2.45
C ALA A 2 8.62 -1.58 -2.43
N LEU A 3 9.39 -1.16 -3.42
CA LEU A 3 10.03 0.15 -3.47
C LEU A 3 9.35 1.15 -4.41
N GLY A 4 8.58 0.68 -5.40
CA GLY A 4 8.04 1.53 -6.46
C GLY A 4 7.13 2.65 -5.93
N GLY A 5 6.17 2.33 -5.07
CA GLY A 5 5.27 3.32 -4.48
C GLY A 5 6.00 4.36 -3.64
N GLY A 6 7.01 3.93 -2.85
CA GLY A 6 7.85 4.83 -2.07
C GLY A 6 8.70 5.76 -2.94
N ILE A 7 9.27 5.27 -4.03
CA ILE A 7 10.06 6.09 -4.97
C ILE A 7 9.18 7.16 -5.62
N VAL A 8 8.00 6.79 -6.12
CA VAL A 8 7.05 7.74 -6.71
C VAL A 8 6.62 8.79 -5.70
N ARG A 9 6.26 8.38 -4.48
CA ARG A 9 5.89 9.28 -3.37
C ARG A 9 7.01 10.28 -3.08
N ASP A 10 8.23 9.80 -2.87
CA ASP A 10 9.37 10.64 -2.49
C ASP A 10 9.71 11.63 -3.61
N THR A 11 9.56 11.21 -4.88
CA THR A 11 9.72 12.09 -6.05
C THR A 11 8.66 13.20 -6.06
N ILE A 12 7.40 12.90 -5.76
CA ILE A 12 6.32 13.90 -5.66
C ILE A 12 6.61 14.89 -4.53
N LEU A 13 7.12 14.42 -3.42
CA LEU A 13 7.53 15.25 -2.28
C LEU A 13 8.84 16.03 -2.53
N SER A 14 9.45 15.87 -3.71
CA SER A 14 10.74 16.48 -4.05
C SER A 14 11.87 16.15 -3.07
N VAL A 15 11.80 14.96 -2.46
CA VAL A 15 12.84 14.45 -1.57
C VAL A 15 13.57 13.27 -2.23
N THR A 16 14.84 13.08 -1.87
CA THR A 16 15.59 11.91 -2.35
C THR A 16 14.94 10.64 -1.84
N PRO A 17 14.56 9.69 -2.72
CA PRO A 17 13.90 8.46 -2.29
C PRO A 17 14.70 7.70 -1.23
N PHE A 18 14.00 7.24 -0.19
CA PHE A 18 14.59 6.50 0.93
C PHE A 18 15.40 5.29 0.45
N ALA A 19 14.96 4.66 -0.64
CA ALA A 19 15.64 3.53 -1.24
C ALA A 19 17.08 3.83 -1.70
N PHE A 20 17.40 5.10 -1.97
CA PHE A 20 18.74 5.54 -2.39
C PHE A 20 19.56 6.17 -1.25
N LYS A 21 18.90 6.55 -0.14
CA LYS A 21 19.60 7.15 1.01
C LYS A 21 20.21 6.13 1.95
N THR A 22 19.63 4.95 2.04
CA THR A 22 20.03 3.92 3.01
C THR A 22 20.16 2.55 2.37
N LEU A 23 20.99 1.69 2.97
CA LEU A 23 21.15 0.32 2.51
C LEU A 23 20.04 -0.63 2.98
N TYR A 24 19.21 -0.21 3.95
CA TYR A 24 18.15 -1.06 4.52
C TYR A 24 17.19 -1.65 3.48
N PRO A 25 16.66 -0.88 2.51
CA PRO A 25 15.76 -1.43 1.50
C PRO A 25 16.47 -2.47 0.61
N ALA A 26 17.73 -2.23 0.25
CA ALA A 26 18.50 -3.16 -0.55
C ALA A 26 18.81 -4.44 0.23
N THR A 27 19.25 -4.34 1.48
CA THR A 27 19.52 -5.53 2.33
C THR A 27 18.27 -6.34 2.57
N ALA A 28 17.11 -5.69 2.83
CA ALA A 28 15.84 -6.39 2.99
C ALA A 28 15.45 -7.15 1.70
N LEU A 29 15.60 -6.51 0.52
CA LEU A 29 15.35 -7.15 -0.77
C LEU A 29 16.23 -8.37 -1.00
N PHE A 30 17.56 -8.23 -0.80
CA PHE A 30 18.50 -9.35 -0.97
C PHE A 30 18.20 -10.48 0.01
N THR A 31 17.85 -10.18 1.25
CA THR A 31 17.48 -11.17 2.26
C THR A 31 16.24 -11.94 1.82
N VAL A 32 15.19 -11.26 1.38
CA VAL A 32 13.96 -11.91 0.91
C VAL A 32 14.22 -12.77 -0.32
N ILE A 33 15.00 -12.28 -1.31
CA ILE A 33 15.36 -13.05 -2.50
C ILE A 33 16.18 -14.29 -2.10
N PHE A 34 17.16 -14.14 -1.23
CA PHE A 34 17.97 -15.24 -0.75
C PHE A 34 17.13 -16.35 -0.11
N PHE A 35 16.25 -16.00 0.82
CA PHE A 35 15.37 -16.97 1.46
C PHE A 35 14.35 -17.57 0.48
N ALA A 36 13.82 -16.77 -0.46
CA ALA A 36 12.89 -17.27 -1.48
C ALA A 36 13.56 -18.34 -2.38
N LEU A 37 14.81 -18.13 -2.75
CA LEU A 37 15.61 -19.09 -3.53
C LEU A 37 15.95 -20.33 -2.70
N LEU A 38 16.39 -20.14 -1.46
CA LEU A 38 16.73 -21.22 -0.53
C LEU A 38 15.56 -22.15 -0.29
N LEU A 39 14.37 -21.60 -0.05
CA LEU A 39 13.13 -22.33 0.20
C LEU A 39 12.45 -22.80 -1.11
N LYS A 40 13.04 -22.51 -2.27
CA LYS A 40 12.51 -22.89 -3.60
C LYS A 40 11.07 -22.42 -3.82
N ILE A 41 10.68 -21.28 -3.26
CA ILE A 41 9.32 -20.73 -3.32
C ILE A 41 8.88 -20.51 -4.78
N HIS A 42 9.82 -20.24 -5.69
CA HIS A 42 9.57 -20.08 -7.13
C HIS A 42 9.01 -21.35 -7.83
N LYS A 43 9.08 -22.52 -7.18
CA LYS A 43 8.54 -23.78 -7.72
C LYS A 43 7.08 -24.02 -7.37
N TYR A 44 6.51 -23.19 -6.49
CA TYR A 44 5.10 -23.33 -6.11
C TYR A 44 4.23 -22.51 -7.05
N ASP A 45 3.52 -23.20 -7.96
CA ASP A 45 2.51 -22.59 -8.82
C ASP A 45 1.35 -21.99 -8.02
N SER A 46 0.88 -20.82 -8.46
CA SER A 46 -0.32 -20.13 -7.95
C SER A 46 -0.26 -19.59 -6.50
N ILE A 47 0.92 -19.11 -6.05
CA ILE A 47 1.04 -18.39 -4.77
C ILE A 47 0.09 -17.16 -4.71
N GLU A 48 -0.17 -16.50 -5.83
CA GLU A 48 -1.05 -15.33 -5.92
C GLU A 48 -2.50 -15.59 -5.51
N LYS A 49 -2.98 -16.83 -5.66
CA LYS A 49 -4.33 -17.24 -5.26
C LYS A 49 -4.43 -17.70 -3.81
N ARG A 50 -3.33 -17.74 -3.07
CA ARG A 50 -3.32 -18.19 -1.68
C ARG A 50 -3.70 -17.04 -0.75
N TRP A 51 -4.43 -17.37 0.30
CA TRP A 51 -4.81 -16.47 1.38
C TRP A 51 -3.62 -15.70 1.97
N LEU A 52 -2.46 -16.36 2.07
CA LEU A 52 -1.23 -15.74 2.57
C LEU A 52 -0.77 -14.55 1.70
N PHE A 53 -0.88 -14.65 0.37
CA PHE A 53 -0.58 -13.55 -0.53
C PHE A 53 -1.51 -12.38 -0.29
N VAL A 54 -2.82 -12.63 -0.18
CA VAL A 54 -3.83 -11.59 0.06
C VAL A 54 -3.59 -10.88 1.38
N VAL A 55 -3.25 -11.63 2.46
CA VAL A 55 -2.95 -11.04 3.77
C VAL A 55 -1.69 -10.17 3.69
N SER A 56 -0.61 -10.68 3.10
CA SER A 56 0.65 -9.94 2.95
C SER A 56 0.48 -8.67 2.10
N ASP A 57 -0.25 -8.77 0.99
CA ASP A 57 -0.59 -7.63 0.13
C ASP A 57 -1.44 -6.60 0.89
N THR A 58 -2.42 -7.05 1.66
CA THR A 58 -3.28 -6.18 2.49
C THR A 58 -2.47 -5.41 3.53
N ILE A 59 -1.54 -6.07 4.22
CA ILE A 59 -0.65 -5.41 5.20
C ILE A 59 0.21 -4.36 4.49
N GLY A 60 0.79 -4.71 3.36
CA GLY A 60 1.59 -3.78 2.55
C GLY A 60 0.78 -2.58 2.06
N LEU A 61 -0.43 -2.83 1.54
CA LEU A 61 -1.35 -1.80 1.09
C LEU A 61 -1.65 -0.77 2.19
N VAL A 62 -2.05 -1.25 3.38
CA VAL A 62 -2.42 -0.39 4.51
C VAL A 62 -1.20 0.35 5.04
N ALA A 63 -0.05 -0.31 5.19
CA ALA A 63 1.19 0.33 5.65
C ALA A 63 1.65 1.46 4.71
N PHE A 64 1.61 1.23 3.40
CA PHE A 64 1.94 2.27 2.42
C PHE A 64 0.90 3.38 2.34
N SER A 65 -0.40 3.07 2.52
CA SER A 65 -1.45 4.08 2.61
C SER A 65 -1.21 5.03 3.80
N ILE A 66 -0.94 4.45 4.98
CA ILE A 66 -0.64 5.22 6.20
C ILE A 66 0.60 6.09 6.00
N THR A 67 1.68 5.50 5.48
CA THR A 67 2.94 6.23 5.27
C THR A 67 2.76 7.38 4.28
N GLY A 68 2.03 7.14 3.18
CA GLY A 68 1.74 8.18 2.18
C GLY A 68 0.89 9.32 2.77
N ALA A 69 -0.16 8.98 3.53
CA ALA A 69 -1.01 9.97 4.17
C ALA A 69 -0.26 10.80 5.21
N LEU A 70 0.50 10.16 6.10
CA LEU A 70 1.26 10.88 7.15
C LEU A 70 2.32 11.80 6.57
N LEU A 71 3.02 11.38 5.51
CA LEU A 71 4.00 12.24 4.86
C LEU A 71 3.35 13.41 4.14
N ALA A 72 2.18 13.24 3.54
CA ALA A 72 1.44 14.34 2.93
C ALA A 72 0.88 15.31 3.96
N ILE A 73 0.40 14.82 5.12
CA ILE A 73 -0.02 15.65 6.26
C ILE A 73 1.16 16.46 6.78
N ASN A 74 2.32 15.84 6.99
CA ASN A 74 3.53 16.52 7.45
C ASN A 74 4.09 17.52 6.44
N ALA A 75 3.82 17.35 5.15
CA ALA A 75 4.14 18.28 4.09
C ALA A 75 3.06 19.36 3.88
N GLU A 76 2.07 19.43 4.78
CA GLU A 76 0.97 20.41 4.76
C GLU A 76 0.15 20.39 3.46
N TYR A 77 0.02 19.22 2.83
CA TYR A 77 -0.81 19.08 1.65
C TYR A 77 -2.29 19.22 2.01
N ASN A 78 -3.07 19.77 1.09
CA ASN A 78 -4.51 19.87 1.23
C ASN A 78 -5.17 18.48 1.26
N PHE A 79 -6.46 18.44 1.60
CA PHE A 79 -7.26 17.21 1.69
C PHE A 79 -7.08 16.26 0.50
N PHE A 80 -7.17 16.78 -0.73
CA PHE A 80 -7.01 15.96 -1.94
C PHE A 80 -5.57 15.47 -2.11
N GLY A 81 -4.57 16.31 -1.79
CA GLY A 81 -3.15 15.94 -1.85
C GLY A 81 -2.83 14.76 -0.94
N VAL A 82 -3.39 14.74 0.28
CA VAL A 82 -3.20 13.63 1.24
C VAL A 82 -3.80 12.35 0.69
N ILE A 83 -5.02 12.40 0.16
CA ILE A 83 -5.68 11.22 -0.43
C ILE A 83 -4.89 10.70 -1.62
N ILE A 84 -4.52 11.57 -2.55
CA ILE A 84 -3.80 11.19 -3.77
C ILE A 84 -2.43 10.61 -3.44
N LEU A 85 -1.67 11.22 -2.53
CA LEU A 85 -0.34 10.73 -2.18
C LEU A 85 -0.42 9.39 -1.45
N SER A 86 -1.39 9.21 -0.56
CA SER A 86 -1.68 7.93 0.09
C SER A 86 -1.99 6.85 -0.95
N PHE A 87 -2.89 7.15 -1.88
CA PHE A 87 -3.31 6.25 -2.94
C PHE A 87 -2.14 5.84 -3.87
N ILE A 88 -1.39 6.81 -4.37
CA ILE A 88 -0.24 6.57 -5.25
C ILE A 88 0.84 5.76 -4.51
N THR A 89 1.10 6.06 -3.24
CA THR A 89 2.08 5.32 -2.44
C THR A 89 1.68 3.87 -2.27
N ALA A 90 0.42 3.61 -1.99
CA ALA A 90 -0.10 2.27 -1.77
C ALA A 90 -0.18 1.44 -3.06
N MET A 91 -0.60 2.05 -4.17
CA MET A 91 -0.87 1.37 -5.44
C MET A 91 0.33 1.37 -6.39
N GLY A 92 1.19 2.38 -6.32
CA GLY A 92 2.23 2.62 -7.32
C GLY A 92 3.18 1.43 -7.51
N GLY A 93 3.57 0.77 -6.44
CA GLY A 93 4.42 -0.42 -6.52
C GLY A 93 3.75 -1.61 -7.20
N GLY A 94 2.46 -1.82 -6.96
CA GLY A 94 1.66 -2.87 -7.61
C GLY A 94 1.46 -2.59 -9.10
N VAL A 95 1.10 -1.36 -9.44
CA VAL A 95 0.91 -0.95 -10.84
C VAL A 95 2.21 -1.11 -11.64
N ILE A 96 3.34 -0.63 -11.11
CA ILE A 96 4.65 -0.78 -11.76
C ILE A 96 4.96 -2.27 -11.97
N ARG A 97 4.76 -3.13 -10.96
CA ARG A 97 4.98 -4.57 -11.10
C ARG A 97 4.13 -5.15 -12.22
N ASP A 98 2.83 -4.88 -12.21
CA ASP A 98 1.89 -5.50 -13.15
C ASP A 98 2.19 -5.07 -14.60
N ILE A 99 2.57 -3.81 -14.81
CA ILE A 99 3.04 -3.33 -16.12
C ILE A 99 4.32 -4.05 -16.56
N LEU A 100 5.30 -4.21 -15.66
CA LEU A 100 6.58 -4.86 -15.99
C LEU A 100 6.42 -6.34 -16.35
N ILE A 101 5.42 -7.03 -15.78
CA ILE A 101 5.13 -8.43 -16.11
C ILE A 101 4.02 -8.57 -17.17
N ASN A 102 3.67 -7.47 -17.84
CA ASN A 102 2.65 -7.41 -18.90
C ASN A 102 1.28 -7.96 -18.45
N GLN A 103 0.88 -7.62 -17.22
CA GLN A 103 -0.43 -7.96 -16.67
C GLN A 103 -1.27 -6.70 -16.47
N VAL A 104 -2.59 -6.88 -16.49
CA VAL A 104 -3.51 -5.78 -16.17
C VAL A 104 -3.38 -5.45 -14.68
N PRO A 105 -3.09 -4.17 -14.31
CA PRO A 105 -2.93 -3.80 -12.91
C PRO A 105 -4.13 -4.20 -12.05
N ALA A 106 -3.86 -4.77 -10.89
CA ALA A 106 -4.88 -5.26 -9.96
C ALA A 106 -5.89 -4.19 -9.56
N ILE A 107 -5.48 -2.91 -9.54
CA ILE A 107 -6.35 -1.77 -9.26
C ILE A 107 -7.48 -1.60 -10.29
N LEU A 108 -7.27 -2.03 -11.53
CA LEU A 108 -8.27 -1.95 -12.61
C LEU A 108 -9.25 -3.13 -12.59
N ILE A 109 -8.90 -4.22 -11.90
CA ILE A 109 -9.68 -5.46 -11.87
C ILE A 109 -10.40 -5.63 -10.53
N SER A 110 -9.82 -5.15 -9.43
CA SER A 110 -10.32 -5.34 -8.07
C SER A 110 -11.01 -4.08 -7.58
N ASP A 111 -12.34 -4.10 -7.56
CA ASP A 111 -13.19 -2.95 -7.27
C ASP A 111 -12.94 -2.31 -5.89
N PHE A 112 -12.55 -3.08 -4.87
CA PHE A 112 -12.40 -2.57 -3.50
C PHE A 112 -10.94 -2.46 -3.04
N TYR A 113 -9.98 -2.48 -3.97
CA TYR A 113 -8.56 -2.44 -3.62
C TYR A 113 -8.08 -1.01 -3.29
N GLY A 114 -8.31 -0.07 -4.21
CA GLY A 114 -7.92 1.34 -4.03
C GLY A 114 -8.73 2.09 -2.98
N SER A 115 -10.00 1.68 -2.77
CA SER A 115 -10.90 2.30 -1.78
C SER A 115 -10.34 2.27 -0.36
N ILE A 116 -9.54 1.24 0.00
CA ILE A 116 -8.93 1.12 1.32
C ILE A 116 -7.95 2.26 1.58
N SER A 117 -7.11 2.63 0.61
CA SER A 117 -6.17 3.74 0.80
C SER A 117 -6.87 5.10 0.96
N VAL A 118 -8.00 5.29 0.28
CA VAL A 118 -8.85 6.46 0.46
C VAL A 118 -9.44 6.49 1.87
N ILE A 119 -9.97 5.37 2.35
CA ILE A 119 -10.52 5.26 3.72
C ILE A 119 -9.43 5.55 4.76
N VAL A 120 -8.25 4.95 4.62
CA VAL A 120 -7.11 5.18 5.52
C VAL A 120 -6.74 6.66 5.58
N SER A 121 -6.60 7.31 4.41
CA SER A 121 -6.19 8.72 4.35
C SER A 121 -7.25 9.66 4.96
N VAL A 122 -8.53 9.39 4.72
CA VAL A 122 -9.61 10.18 5.32
C VAL A 122 -9.65 10.01 6.84
N LEU A 123 -9.52 8.77 7.35
CA LEU A 123 -9.47 8.52 8.79
C LEU A 123 -8.28 9.23 9.46
N LEU A 124 -7.10 9.18 8.87
CA LEU A 124 -5.92 9.85 9.41
C LEU A 124 -6.06 11.37 9.37
N LEU A 125 -6.68 11.94 8.33
CA LEU A 125 -6.99 13.37 8.25
C LEU A 125 -7.97 13.79 9.34
N LEU A 126 -9.03 13.03 9.56
CA LEU A 126 -10.00 13.31 10.62
C LEU A 126 -9.33 13.29 12.01
N LEU A 127 -8.47 12.31 12.26
CA LEU A 127 -7.69 12.22 13.49
C LEU A 127 -6.72 13.39 13.64
N HIS A 128 -6.11 13.85 12.54
CA HIS A 128 -5.21 14.99 12.55
C HIS A 128 -5.94 16.29 12.88
N VAL A 129 -7.07 16.57 12.22
CA VAL A 129 -7.89 17.77 12.47
C VAL A 129 -8.46 17.80 13.90
N SER A 130 -8.69 16.64 14.49
CA SER A 130 -9.21 16.49 15.86
C SER A 130 -8.10 16.47 16.93
N ASP A 131 -6.83 16.67 16.57
CA ASP A 131 -5.66 16.56 17.46
C ASP A 131 -5.52 15.18 18.16
N LEU A 132 -6.15 14.15 17.59
CA LEU A 132 -6.12 12.76 18.10
C LEU A 132 -5.11 11.88 17.35
N LEU A 133 -4.29 12.45 16.47
CA LEU A 133 -3.30 11.69 15.69
C LEU A 133 -2.11 11.31 16.57
N ASN A 134 -2.12 10.09 17.08
CA ASN A 134 -1.06 9.51 17.89
C ASN A 134 -0.75 8.06 17.45
N GLN A 135 0.28 7.47 18.01
CA GLN A 135 0.71 6.12 17.63
C GLN A 135 -0.41 5.07 17.84
N THR A 136 -1.21 5.21 18.89
CA THR A 136 -2.31 4.28 19.17
C THR A 136 -3.44 4.41 18.14
N SER A 137 -3.82 5.64 17.78
CA SER A 137 -4.86 5.86 16.77
C SER A 137 -4.43 5.39 15.38
N ILE A 138 -3.16 5.58 15.01
CA ILE A 138 -2.60 5.05 13.76
C ILE A 138 -2.69 3.52 13.74
N LEU A 139 -2.34 2.86 14.85
CA LEU A 139 -2.43 1.40 14.98
C LEU A 139 -3.87 0.91 14.85
N LEU A 140 -4.83 1.60 15.47
CA LEU A 140 -6.25 1.28 15.34
C LEU A 140 -6.75 1.41 13.90
N VAL A 141 -6.37 2.48 13.20
CA VAL A 141 -6.67 2.65 11.77
C VAL A 141 -6.06 1.52 10.95
N ALA A 142 -4.82 1.11 11.25
CA ALA A 142 -4.18 0.00 10.56
C ALA A 142 -4.96 -1.31 10.74
N ILE A 143 -5.27 -1.68 11.98
CA ILE A 143 -6.01 -2.92 12.30
C ILE A 143 -7.40 -2.90 11.65
N PHE A 144 -8.13 -1.79 11.78
CA PHE A 144 -9.45 -1.62 11.17
C PHE A 144 -9.39 -1.79 9.66
N SER A 145 -8.46 -1.13 8.99
CA SER A 145 -8.34 -1.14 7.52
C SER A 145 -7.91 -2.51 6.99
N ILE A 146 -7.03 -3.22 7.70
CA ILE A 146 -6.66 -4.60 7.39
C ILE A 146 -7.89 -5.51 7.51
N ALA A 147 -8.62 -5.43 8.62
CA ALA A 147 -9.83 -6.23 8.83
C ALA A 147 -10.88 -5.94 7.75
N LEU A 148 -11.14 -4.66 7.46
CA LEU A 148 -12.08 -4.23 6.43
C LEU A 148 -11.70 -4.81 5.05
N ARG A 149 -10.43 -4.74 4.67
CA ARG A 149 -9.94 -5.28 3.39
C ARG A 149 -10.11 -6.79 3.30
N LEU A 150 -9.79 -7.53 4.37
CA LEU A 150 -9.92 -8.99 4.40
C LEU A 150 -11.39 -9.43 4.35
N VAL A 151 -12.28 -8.70 5.02
CA VAL A 151 -13.74 -8.93 4.94
C VAL A 151 -14.25 -8.63 3.53
N ALA A 152 -13.88 -7.49 2.96
CA ALA A 152 -14.27 -7.10 1.60
C ALA A 152 -13.82 -8.15 0.56
N TYR A 153 -12.60 -8.66 0.70
CA TYR A 153 -12.08 -9.73 -0.15
C TYR A 153 -12.88 -11.04 0.00
N LYS A 154 -13.15 -11.45 1.25
CA LYS A 154 -13.91 -12.70 1.53
C LYS A 154 -15.34 -12.62 1.03
N GLN A 155 -15.97 -11.47 1.15
CA GLN A 155 -17.36 -11.23 0.72
C GLN A 155 -17.47 -10.80 -0.75
N LYS A 156 -16.35 -10.68 -1.47
CA LYS A 156 -16.29 -10.27 -2.88
C LYS A 156 -17.04 -8.95 -3.13
N TRP A 157 -16.81 -7.96 -2.29
CA TRP A 157 -17.42 -6.64 -2.45
C TRP A 157 -17.03 -6.04 -3.78
N GLN A 158 -18.01 -5.49 -4.48
CA GLN A 158 -17.84 -4.80 -5.76
C GLN A 158 -18.36 -3.37 -5.64
N LEU A 159 -17.67 -2.44 -6.29
CA LEU A 159 -18.17 -1.08 -6.44
C LEU A 159 -19.29 -1.06 -7.50
N PRO A 160 -20.27 -0.13 -7.38
CA PRO A 160 -21.31 0.04 -8.40
C PRO A 160 -20.64 0.32 -9.76
N LYS A 161 -20.91 -0.53 -10.75
CA LYS A 161 -20.44 -0.27 -12.12
C LYS A 161 -21.28 0.85 -12.70
N ILE A 162 -20.63 1.94 -13.08
CA ILE A 162 -21.25 2.97 -13.91
C ILE A 162 -21.32 2.37 -15.32
N VAL A 163 -22.52 2.02 -15.74
CA VAL A 163 -22.82 1.54 -17.10
C VAL A 163 -22.95 2.73 -18.02
#